data_f225e78bbc4173a2ef48b74fff1c5f0e
#
_entry.id   f225e78bbc4173a2ef48b74fff1c5f0e
#
_cell.length_a   1.000
_cell.length_b   1.000
_cell.length_c   1.000
_cell.angle_alpha   90.00
_cell.angle_beta   90.00
_cell.angle_gamma   90.00
#
_symmetry.space_group_name_H-M   'P 1'
#
loop_
_entity.id
_entity.type
_entity.pdbx_description
1 polymer ?
#
loop_
_entity_poly.entity_id
_entity_poly.type
_entity_poly.pdbx_seq_one_letter_code
_entity_poly.pdbx_strand_id
1 'polypeptide(L)'
;LAYALSFPKTYQEAPFHDNNWQLVRVEGSKKAFLWTYEREGYINLNVKADPQWRDFWRSTYASVIPGWHQNKDHWNTIILDGTVPEQEIQRMIAESYDLVTDSPTRRIYEAVKKIPRGKVATYGQVAEMAGNKKMARAVGNALHKNPDPEKIPCYRVVNAKGELAGEFAFGGEGAQARLLQADGIAVVDGRVDLKIYGI
;
A
#
# COMPACT_ATOMS: atom_id res chain seq x y z
N LEU A 1 0.61 16.02 -15.49
CA LEU A 1 0.32 16.30 -14.07
C LEU A 1 -1.14 16.06 -13.71
N ALA A 2 -2.12 16.59 -14.47
CA ALA A 2 -3.54 16.46 -14.15
C ALA A 2 -3.96 15.00 -13.90
N TYR A 3 -3.53 14.06 -14.75
CA TYR A 3 -3.80 12.62 -14.55
C TYR A 3 -3.24 12.10 -13.23
N ALA A 4 -2.01 12.45 -12.87
CA ALA A 4 -1.41 12.01 -11.59
C ALA A 4 -2.12 12.62 -10.37
N LEU A 5 -2.63 13.83 -10.49
CA LEU A 5 -3.40 14.49 -9.43
C LEU A 5 -4.84 13.99 -9.31
N SER A 6 -5.34 13.21 -10.27
CA SER A 6 -6.65 12.55 -10.18
C SER A 6 -6.65 11.32 -9.24
N PHE A 7 -5.48 10.81 -8.87
CA PHE A 7 -5.40 9.70 -7.92
C PHE A 7 -5.73 10.17 -6.48
N PRO A 8 -6.30 9.28 -5.65
CA PRO A 8 -6.66 9.64 -4.28
C PRO A 8 -5.46 10.09 -3.43
N LYS A 9 -5.68 11.12 -2.60
CA LYS A 9 -4.69 11.61 -1.63
C LYS A 9 -3.35 12.01 -2.26
N THR A 10 -3.40 12.70 -3.38
CA THR A 10 -2.21 13.22 -4.05
C THR A 10 -2.13 14.73 -3.99
N TYR A 11 -0.92 15.25 -3.98
CA TYR A 11 -0.65 16.67 -4.04
C TYR A 11 0.61 16.97 -4.85
N GLN A 12 0.67 18.17 -5.41
CA GLN A 12 1.81 18.68 -6.17
C GLN A 12 2.72 19.52 -5.27
N GLU A 13 4.01 19.45 -5.53
CA GLU A 13 5.05 20.20 -4.84
C GLU A 13 6.16 20.60 -5.82
N ALA A 14 6.65 21.83 -5.71
CA ALA A 14 7.88 22.27 -6.38
C ALA A 14 9.04 22.17 -5.37
N PRO A 15 9.95 21.19 -5.50
CA PRO A 15 10.96 20.91 -4.49
C PRO A 15 12.16 21.87 -4.51
N PHE A 16 12.33 22.60 -5.62
CA PHE A 16 13.47 23.48 -5.86
C PHE A 16 13.03 24.90 -6.23
N HIS A 17 13.92 25.85 -6.09
CA HIS A 17 13.65 27.26 -6.40
C HIS A 17 13.60 27.59 -7.92
N ASP A 18 14.09 26.68 -8.77
CA ASP A 18 14.18 26.89 -10.22
C ASP A 18 12.85 26.67 -10.97
N ASN A 19 11.80 26.25 -10.27
CA ASN A 19 10.47 25.94 -10.83
C ASN A 19 10.44 24.90 -11.97
N ASN A 20 11.59 24.39 -12.41
CA ASN A 20 11.66 23.40 -13.48
C ASN A 20 11.11 22.04 -13.01
N TRP A 21 11.33 21.70 -11.73
CA TRP A 21 10.93 20.42 -11.17
C TRP A 21 9.59 20.49 -10.47
N GLN A 22 8.71 19.58 -10.83
CA GLN A 22 7.44 19.37 -10.14
C GLN A 22 7.32 17.92 -9.72
N LEU A 23 6.76 17.68 -8.53
CA LEU A 23 6.52 16.34 -8.01
C LEU A 23 5.05 16.14 -7.73
N VAL A 24 4.60 14.91 -7.88
CA VAL A 24 3.33 14.46 -7.31
C VAL A 24 3.62 13.41 -6.24
N ARG A 25 3.13 13.70 -5.03
CA ARG A 25 3.32 12.88 -3.83
C ARG A 25 2.00 12.31 -3.34
N VAL A 26 2.11 11.28 -2.49
CA VAL A 26 0.96 10.73 -1.77
C VAL A 26 0.97 11.29 -0.34
N GLU A 27 -0.18 11.84 0.08
CA GLU A 27 -0.39 12.34 1.44
C GLU A 27 -0.08 11.27 2.50
N GLY A 28 0.44 11.71 3.64
CA GLY A 28 0.78 10.83 4.77
C GLY A 28 2.09 10.07 4.60
N SER A 29 2.42 9.54 3.41
CA SER A 29 3.69 8.85 3.16
C SER A 29 4.80 9.78 2.70
N LYS A 30 4.47 10.96 2.18
CA LYS A 30 5.39 11.90 1.51
C LYS A 30 6.21 11.30 0.37
N LYS A 31 5.84 10.10 -0.12
CA LYS A 31 6.54 9.45 -1.24
C LYS A 31 6.11 10.07 -2.55
N ALA A 32 7.08 10.49 -3.36
CA ALA A 32 6.84 10.91 -4.73
C ALA A 32 6.70 9.67 -5.63
N PHE A 33 5.74 9.72 -6.55
CA PHE A 33 5.57 8.71 -7.58
C PHE A 33 5.70 9.27 -9.00
N LEU A 34 5.65 10.59 -9.14
CA LEU A 34 5.90 11.28 -10.41
C LEU A 34 6.79 12.49 -10.13
N TRP A 35 7.81 12.66 -10.98
CA TRP A 35 8.58 13.88 -11.12
C TRP A 35 8.45 14.35 -12.56
N THR A 36 8.28 15.66 -12.78
CA THR A 36 8.29 16.24 -14.11
C THR A 36 9.31 17.37 -14.19
N TYR A 37 9.98 17.48 -15.32
CA TYR A 37 10.97 18.53 -15.57
C TYR A 37 11.19 18.69 -17.08
N GLU A 38 11.62 19.88 -17.48
CA GLU A 38 12.05 20.12 -18.85
C GLU A 38 13.55 19.83 -18.99
N ARG A 39 13.90 19.15 -20.07
CA ARG A 39 15.27 18.88 -20.46
C ARG A 39 15.37 18.70 -21.97
N GLU A 40 16.34 19.39 -22.60
CA GLU A 40 16.61 19.27 -24.04
C GLU A 40 15.37 19.59 -24.91
N GLY A 41 14.53 20.53 -24.45
CA GLY A 41 13.32 20.96 -25.15
C GLY A 41 12.12 20.02 -25.02
N TYR A 42 12.23 18.95 -24.20
CA TYR A 42 11.13 18.03 -23.92
C TYR A 42 10.75 18.01 -22.45
N ILE A 43 9.47 17.82 -22.18
CA ILE A 43 9.04 17.45 -20.82
C ILE A 43 9.40 16.00 -20.58
N ASN A 44 10.03 15.74 -19.46
CA ASN A 44 10.41 14.42 -19.00
C ASN A 44 9.61 14.05 -17.76
N LEU A 45 9.25 12.78 -17.65
CA LEU A 45 8.55 12.21 -16.50
C LEU A 45 9.41 11.13 -15.87
N ASN A 46 9.76 11.27 -14.59
CA ASN A 46 10.31 10.15 -13.84
C ASN A 46 9.18 9.44 -13.09
N VAL A 47 9.03 8.14 -13.34
CA VAL A 47 8.06 7.26 -12.71
C VAL A 47 8.77 6.07 -12.08
N LYS A 48 8.25 5.57 -10.95
CA LYS A 48 8.75 4.31 -10.39
C LYS A 48 8.34 3.15 -11.28
N ALA A 49 9.19 2.16 -11.34
CA ALA A 49 8.94 0.95 -12.10
C ALA A 49 9.31 -0.29 -11.28
N ASP A 50 8.45 -1.30 -11.31
CA ASP A 50 8.79 -2.62 -10.83
C ASP A 50 9.93 -3.20 -11.70
N PRO A 51 10.94 -3.90 -11.12
CA PRO A 51 12.05 -4.46 -11.88
C PRO A 51 11.63 -5.35 -13.06
N GLN A 52 10.50 -6.05 -12.98
CA GLN A 52 9.99 -6.89 -14.08
C GLN A 52 9.45 -6.05 -15.24
N TRP A 53 8.78 -4.93 -14.96
CA TRP A 53 8.20 -4.03 -15.96
C TRP A 53 9.17 -2.96 -16.43
N ARG A 54 10.16 -2.59 -15.62
CA ARG A 54 11.17 -1.58 -15.93
C ARG A 54 11.85 -1.83 -17.27
N ASP A 55 12.37 -3.05 -17.45
CA ASP A 55 13.13 -3.41 -18.63
C ASP A 55 12.23 -3.64 -19.85
N PHE A 56 10.99 -4.12 -19.63
CA PHE A 56 9.96 -4.20 -20.65
C PHE A 56 9.69 -2.82 -21.27
N TRP A 57 9.44 -1.81 -20.46
CA TRP A 57 9.16 -0.45 -20.94
C TRP A 57 10.36 0.14 -21.70
N ARG A 58 11.57 -0.04 -21.20
CA ARG A 58 12.81 0.42 -21.86
C ARG A 58 13.08 -0.27 -23.18
N SER A 59 12.72 -1.54 -23.32
CA SER A 59 12.90 -2.28 -24.56
C SER A 59 11.79 -1.99 -25.59
N THR A 60 10.61 -1.58 -25.11
CA THR A 60 9.47 -1.31 -25.98
C THR A 60 9.52 0.09 -26.58
N TYR A 61 9.99 1.09 -25.82
CA TYR A 61 10.01 2.49 -26.27
C TYR A 61 11.38 3.10 -26.06
N ALA A 62 11.99 3.60 -27.15
CA ALA A 62 13.30 4.27 -27.12
C ALA A 62 13.31 5.51 -26.21
N SER A 63 12.16 6.17 -26.07
CA SER A 63 11.97 7.35 -25.21
C SER A 63 11.67 7.00 -23.76
N VAL A 64 11.72 5.71 -23.38
CA VAL A 64 11.71 5.25 -21.98
C VAL A 64 13.10 4.81 -21.62
N ILE A 65 13.81 5.59 -20.82
CA ILE A 65 15.21 5.41 -20.46
C ILE A 65 15.39 5.18 -18.95
N PRO A 66 16.56 4.73 -18.46
CA PRO A 66 16.84 4.67 -17.03
C PRO A 66 16.63 6.01 -16.33
N GLY A 67 16.06 5.98 -15.13
CA GLY A 67 15.67 7.18 -14.37
C GLY A 67 16.79 8.21 -14.25
N TRP A 68 16.61 9.38 -14.83
CA TRP A 68 17.56 10.48 -14.76
C TRP A 68 17.52 11.13 -13.38
N HIS A 69 18.67 11.28 -12.73
CA HIS A 69 18.81 11.71 -11.32
C HIS A 69 18.04 10.85 -10.30
N GLN A 70 17.64 9.62 -10.68
CA GLN A 70 16.96 8.68 -9.80
C GLN A 70 17.70 7.33 -9.77
N ASN A 71 17.32 6.48 -8.81
CA ASN A 71 17.83 5.10 -8.79
C ASN A 71 17.33 4.35 -10.04
N LYS A 72 18.26 3.95 -10.89
CA LYS A 72 18.00 3.33 -12.20
C LYS A 72 17.35 1.94 -12.08
N ASP A 73 17.44 1.30 -10.92
CA ASP A 73 16.81 -0.01 -10.67
C ASP A 73 15.33 0.09 -10.35
N HIS A 74 14.84 1.28 -9.98
CA HIS A 74 13.48 1.51 -9.53
C HIS A 74 12.75 2.66 -10.23
N TRP A 75 13.39 3.32 -11.21
CA TRP A 75 12.84 4.46 -11.89
C TRP A 75 13.11 4.44 -13.39
N ASN A 76 12.10 4.77 -14.17
CA ASN A 76 12.20 5.11 -15.58
C ASN A 76 11.99 6.61 -15.79
N THR A 77 12.64 7.16 -16.80
CA THR A 77 12.35 8.45 -17.37
C THR A 77 11.61 8.25 -18.69
N ILE A 78 10.49 8.90 -18.87
CA ILE A 78 9.72 8.96 -20.11
C ILE A 78 9.94 10.34 -20.72
N ILE A 79 10.49 10.39 -21.93
CA ILE A 79 10.66 11.64 -22.69
C ILE A 79 9.37 11.83 -23.50
N LEU A 80 8.70 12.97 -23.30
CA LEU A 80 7.45 13.27 -24.01
C LEU A 80 7.73 13.87 -25.40
N ASP A 81 8.29 13.05 -26.29
CA ASP A 81 8.60 13.38 -27.68
C ASP A 81 7.49 12.96 -28.67
N GLY A 82 6.39 12.41 -28.16
CA GLY A 82 5.24 11.96 -28.95
C GLY A 82 5.35 10.51 -29.41
N THR A 83 6.44 9.77 -29.12
CA THR A 83 6.64 8.38 -29.56
C THR A 83 5.96 7.37 -28.65
N VAL A 84 5.76 7.71 -27.36
CA VAL A 84 5.05 6.84 -26.41
C VAL A 84 3.57 7.20 -26.40
N PRO A 85 2.65 6.24 -26.64
CA PRO A 85 1.21 6.51 -26.60
C PRO A 85 0.76 7.03 -25.23
N GLU A 86 -0.18 7.97 -25.19
CA GLU A 86 -0.67 8.58 -23.96
C GLU A 86 -1.21 7.54 -22.96
N GLN A 87 -1.90 6.51 -23.44
CA GLN A 87 -2.43 5.43 -22.60
C GLN A 87 -1.31 4.68 -21.87
N GLU A 88 -0.17 4.46 -22.52
CA GLU A 88 0.96 3.77 -21.91
C GLU A 88 1.69 4.68 -20.90
N ILE A 89 1.77 5.99 -21.18
CA ILE A 89 2.26 6.98 -20.21
C ILE A 89 1.37 6.96 -18.96
N GLN A 90 0.06 7.00 -19.14
CA GLN A 90 -0.91 6.95 -18.04
C GLN A 90 -0.79 5.64 -17.24
N ARG A 91 -0.59 4.51 -17.92
CA ARG A 91 -0.35 3.21 -17.29
C ARG A 91 0.91 3.22 -16.43
N MET A 92 2.04 3.70 -16.94
CA MET A 92 3.29 3.80 -16.17
C MET A 92 3.15 4.73 -14.95
N ILE A 93 2.38 5.81 -15.06
CA ILE A 93 2.07 6.70 -13.92
C ILE A 93 1.21 5.96 -12.89
N ALA A 94 0.20 5.19 -13.30
CA ALA A 94 -0.65 4.40 -12.41
C ALA A 94 0.16 3.31 -11.69
N GLU A 95 1.01 2.58 -12.40
CA GLU A 95 1.94 1.60 -11.82
C GLU A 95 2.85 2.25 -10.77
N SER A 96 3.38 3.43 -11.07
CA SER A 96 4.21 4.19 -10.13
C SER A 96 3.45 4.61 -8.86
N TYR A 97 2.19 5.05 -9.00
CA TYR A 97 1.31 5.35 -7.87
C TYR A 97 1.07 4.11 -7.01
N ASP A 98 0.77 2.96 -7.63
CA ASP A 98 0.55 1.71 -6.92
C ASP A 98 1.79 1.27 -6.14
N LEU A 99 2.99 1.38 -6.71
CA LEU A 99 4.25 1.05 -6.04
C LEU A 99 4.52 1.89 -4.78
N VAL A 100 3.99 3.11 -4.66
CA VAL A 100 4.15 3.95 -3.48
C VAL A 100 3.00 3.81 -2.49
N THR A 101 1.82 3.37 -2.94
CA THR A 101 0.62 3.17 -2.13
C THR A 101 0.42 1.72 -1.70
N ASP A 102 0.90 0.74 -2.45
CA ASP A 102 0.86 -0.68 -2.07
C ASP A 102 1.93 -1.00 -1.01
N SER A 103 1.77 -0.41 0.17
CA SER A 103 2.63 -0.72 1.31
C SER A 103 2.22 -2.05 1.94
N PRO A 104 3.17 -2.79 2.58
CA PRO A 104 2.81 -3.96 3.38
C PRO A 104 1.70 -3.68 4.38
N THR A 105 1.69 -2.50 4.99
CA THR A 105 0.65 -2.06 5.92
C THR A 105 -0.72 -1.96 5.24
N ARG A 106 -0.80 -1.39 4.03
CA ARG A 106 -2.05 -1.34 3.25
C ARG A 106 -2.56 -2.74 2.92
N ARG A 107 -1.68 -3.63 2.42
CA ARG A 107 -2.05 -5.03 2.14
C ARG A 107 -2.56 -5.77 3.37
N ILE A 108 -1.97 -5.52 4.54
CA ILE A 108 -2.43 -6.07 5.82
C ILE A 108 -3.86 -5.56 6.13
N TYR A 109 -4.11 -4.26 6.01
CA TYR A 109 -5.45 -3.71 6.27
C TYR A 109 -6.49 -4.25 5.29
N GLU A 110 -6.17 -4.36 4.01
CA GLU A 110 -7.08 -4.97 3.02
C GLU A 110 -7.32 -6.46 3.28
N ALA A 111 -6.33 -7.19 3.79
CA ALA A 111 -6.52 -8.57 4.24
C ALA A 111 -7.47 -8.66 5.43
N VAL A 112 -7.30 -7.80 6.43
CA VAL A 112 -8.16 -7.78 7.64
C VAL A 112 -9.61 -7.43 7.29
N LYS A 113 -9.86 -6.51 6.37
CA LYS A 113 -11.22 -6.18 5.88
C LYS A 113 -11.95 -7.36 5.26
N LYS A 114 -11.21 -8.34 4.73
CA LYS A 114 -11.79 -9.56 4.11
C LYS A 114 -12.23 -10.60 5.13
N ILE A 115 -11.87 -10.47 6.42
CA ILE A 115 -12.31 -11.40 7.46
C ILE A 115 -13.79 -11.17 7.71
N PRO A 116 -14.67 -12.14 7.42
CA PRO A 116 -16.11 -11.94 7.55
C PRO A 116 -16.55 -11.84 9.02
N ARG A 117 -17.72 -11.26 9.23
CA ARG A 117 -18.38 -11.29 10.54
C ARG A 117 -18.58 -12.74 10.99
N GLY A 118 -18.40 -13.02 12.28
CA GLY A 118 -18.49 -14.37 12.84
C GLY A 118 -17.25 -15.24 12.59
N LYS A 119 -16.17 -14.68 12.03
CA LYS A 119 -14.91 -15.38 11.78
C LYS A 119 -13.70 -14.61 12.33
N VAL A 120 -12.63 -15.34 12.60
CA VAL A 120 -11.33 -14.80 13.00
C VAL A 120 -10.23 -15.34 12.11
N ALA A 121 -9.15 -14.58 12.00
CA ALA A 121 -7.90 -15.02 11.37
C ALA A 121 -6.74 -14.93 12.36
N THR A 122 -5.75 -15.78 12.20
CA THR A 122 -4.49 -15.62 12.93
C THR A 122 -3.59 -14.57 12.27
N TYR A 123 -2.65 -13.99 13.05
CA TYR A 123 -1.62 -13.10 12.49
C TYR A 123 -0.89 -13.71 11.29
N GLY A 124 -0.67 -15.04 11.31
CA GLY A 124 -0.04 -15.77 10.21
C GLY A 124 -0.91 -15.83 8.96
N GLN A 125 -2.21 -16.10 9.11
CA GLN A 125 -3.17 -16.12 7.99
C GLN A 125 -3.32 -14.73 7.37
N VAL A 126 -3.42 -13.67 8.18
CA VAL A 126 -3.44 -12.29 7.68
C VAL A 126 -2.14 -11.96 6.92
N ALA A 127 -0.97 -12.38 7.42
CA ALA A 127 0.30 -12.20 6.74
C ALA A 127 0.33 -12.92 5.38
N GLU A 128 -0.20 -14.14 5.31
CA GLU A 128 -0.34 -14.91 4.07
C GLU A 128 -1.29 -14.22 3.08
N MET A 129 -2.46 -13.79 3.53
CA MET A 129 -3.43 -13.03 2.73
C MET A 129 -2.84 -11.72 2.22
N ALA A 130 -1.93 -11.10 2.98
CA ALA A 130 -1.19 -9.90 2.58
C ALA A 130 0.00 -10.18 1.65
N GLY A 131 0.20 -11.44 1.24
CA GLY A 131 1.20 -11.87 0.26
C GLY A 131 2.55 -12.30 0.82
N ASN A 132 2.73 -12.37 2.17
CA ASN A 132 4.00 -12.84 2.74
C ASN A 132 3.83 -13.42 4.15
N LYS A 133 3.89 -14.75 4.28
CA LYS A 133 3.77 -15.48 5.56
C LYS A 133 4.75 -15.02 6.66
N LYS A 134 5.90 -14.46 6.28
CA LYS A 134 6.92 -13.99 7.24
C LYS A 134 6.57 -12.65 7.90
N MET A 135 5.47 -12.00 7.51
CA MET A 135 5.09 -10.67 8.02
C MET A 135 4.21 -10.69 9.28
N ALA A 136 4.04 -11.81 10.00
CA ALA A 136 3.15 -11.89 11.17
C ALA A 136 3.44 -10.81 12.24
N ARG A 137 4.71 -10.48 12.50
CA ARG A 137 5.09 -9.37 13.40
C ARG A 137 4.68 -8.01 12.85
N ALA A 138 4.83 -7.81 11.53
CA ALA A 138 4.40 -6.57 10.87
C ALA A 138 2.86 -6.41 10.91
N VAL A 139 2.11 -7.52 10.85
CA VAL A 139 0.65 -7.50 11.06
C VAL A 139 0.33 -6.93 12.44
N GLY A 140 0.94 -7.46 13.51
CA GLY A 140 0.73 -6.94 14.87
C GLY A 140 1.02 -5.44 14.98
N ASN A 141 2.16 -4.99 14.46
CA ASN A 141 2.54 -3.57 14.46
C ASN A 141 1.57 -2.68 13.66
N ALA A 142 1.07 -3.17 12.52
CA ALA A 142 0.09 -2.44 11.70
C ALA A 142 -1.25 -2.33 12.43
N LEU A 143 -1.74 -3.42 13.02
CA LEU A 143 -3.02 -3.44 13.72
C LEU A 143 -3.01 -2.59 14.99
N HIS A 144 -1.90 -2.51 15.69
CA HIS A 144 -1.74 -1.60 16.83
C HIS A 144 -1.86 -0.12 16.42
N LYS A 145 -1.52 0.23 15.18
CA LYS A 145 -1.60 1.58 14.60
C LYS A 145 -2.78 1.76 13.65
N ASN A 146 -3.80 0.91 13.76
CA ASN A 146 -4.96 0.93 12.88
C ASN A 146 -5.64 2.32 12.88
N PRO A 147 -5.72 2.99 11.71
CA PRO A 147 -6.27 4.36 11.64
C PRO A 147 -7.80 4.41 11.69
N ASP A 148 -8.49 3.28 11.47
CA ASP A 148 -9.95 3.22 11.35
C ASP A 148 -10.48 1.84 11.81
N PRO A 149 -10.61 1.63 13.14
CA PRO A 149 -11.07 0.34 13.68
C PRO A 149 -12.50 -0.05 13.28
N GLU A 150 -13.32 0.90 12.85
CA GLU A 150 -14.68 0.62 12.37
C GLU A 150 -14.67 -0.04 11.01
N LYS A 151 -13.80 0.41 10.11
CA LYS A 151 -13.67 -0.15 8.74
C LYS A 151 -12.66 -1.29 8.64
N ILE A 152 -11.69 -1.33 9.55
CA ILE A 152 -10.63 -2.36 9.58
C ILE A 152 -10.82 -3.16 10.87
N PRO A 153 -11.56 -4.28 10.85
CA PRO A 153 -11.94 -5.03 12.06
C PRO A 153 -10.75 -5.79 12.66
N CYS A 154 -9.76 -5.06 13.18
CA CYS A 154 -8.54 -5.63 13.74
C CYS A 154 -8.81 -6.57 14.94
N TYR A 155 -9.95 -6.40 15.62
CA TYR A 155 -10.39 -7.28 16.71
C TYR A 155 -10.63 -8.73 16.25
N ARG A 156 -10.85 -8.99 14.94
CA ARG A 156 -10.99 -10.34 14.38
C ARG A 156 -9.65 -11.06 14.18
N VAL A 157 -8.53 -10.47 14.62
CA VAL A 157 -7.20 -11.08 14.49
C VAL A 157 -6.73 -11.55 15.86
N VAL A 158 -6.37 -12.82 15.92
CA VAL A 158 -5.93 -13.54 17.13
C VAL A 158 -4.58 -14.21 16.90
N ASN A 159 -3.95 -14.72 17.97
CA ASN A 159 -2.72 -15.48 17.80
C ASN A 159 -2.97 -16.92 17.28
N ALA A 160 -1.90 -17.68 17.04
CA ALA A 160 -1.99 -19.05 16.51
C ALA A 160 -2.72 -20.05 17.43
N LYS A 161 -2.92 -19.70 18.70
CA LYS A 161 -3.67 -20.50 19.68
C LYS A 161 -5.11 -20.01 19.90
N GLY A 162 -5.55 -19.00 19.12
CA GLY A 162 -6.85 -18.35 19.30
C GLY A 162 -6.91 -17.36 20.46
N GLU A 163 -5.78 -17.06 21.12
CA GLU A 163 -5.75 -16.13 22.25
C GLU A 163 -5.90 -14.68 21.74
N LEU A 164 -6.63 -13.89 22.51
CA LEU A 164 -6.83 -12.47 22.26
C LEU A 164 -5.54 -11.68 22.51
N ALA A 165 -5.43 -10.48 21.97
CA ALA A 165 -4.31 -9.60 22.24
C ALA A 165 -4.33 -9.15 23.71
N GLY A 166 -3.22 -9.31 24.44
CA GLY A 166 -3.12 -8.89 25.85
C GLY A 166 -3.28 -7.36 26.02
N GLU A 167 -2.79 -6.59 25.04
CA GLU A 167 -2.97 -5.14 24.99
C GLU A 167 -3.70 -4.77 23.70
N PHE A 168 -5.03 -4.83 23.74
CA PHE A 168 -5.82 -4.38 22.60
C PHE A 168 -5.90 -2.84 22.59
N ALA A 169 -5.38 -2.24 21.51
CA ALA A 169 -5.18 -0.78 21.43
C ALA A 169 -6.48 0.04 21.40
N PHE A 170 -7.63 -0.59 21.12
CA PHE A 170 -8.90 0.11 20.89
C PHE A 170 -9.97 -0.32 21.87
N GLY A 171 -10.27 0.54 22.85
CA GLY A 171 -11.37 0.34 23.81
C GLY A 171 -10.98 -0.33 25.14
N GLY A 172 -9.66 -0.52 25.42
CA GLY A 172 -9.17 -1.01 26.71
C GLY A 172 -9.37 -2.51 26.96
N GLU A 173 -9.21 -2.91 28.22
CA GLU A 173 -9.28 -4.29 28.64
C GLU A 173 -10.65 -4.94 28.31
N GLY A 174 -10.60 -6.15 27.75
CA GLY A 174 -11.80 -6.90 27.35
C GLY A 174 -12.55 -6.36 26.13
N ALA A 175 -12.12 -5.26 25.52
CA ALA A 175 -12.82 -4.68 24.36
C ALA A 175 -12.82 -5.64 23.16
N GLN A 176 -11.71 -6.33 22.90
CA GLN A 176 -11.65 -7.30 21.82
C GLN A 176 -12.67 -8.44 22.02
N ALA A 177 -12.80 -8.96 23.25
CA ALA A 177 -13.77 -9.99 23.57
C ALA A 177 -15.22 -9.52 23.33
N ARG A 178 -15.56 -8.30 23.77
CA ARG A 178 -16.90 -7.72 23.55
C ARG A 178 -17.23 -7.58 22.06
N LEU A 179 -16.28 -7.12 21.25
CA LEU A 179 -16.46 -6.96 19.80
C LEU A 179 -16.64 -8.32 19.10
N LEU A 180 -15.86 -9.33 19.49
CA LEU A 180 -16.01 -10.69 18.97
C LEU A 180 -17.36 -11.31 19.36
N GLN A 181 -17.79 -11.13 20.61
CA GLN A 181 -19.11 -11.58 21.07
C GLN A 181 -20.25 -10.90 20.32
N ALA A 182 -20.14 -9.61 20.02
CA ALA A 182 -21.09 -8.89 19.17
C ALA A 182 -21.13 -9.41 17.72
N ASP A 183 -20.04 -10.01 17.24
CA ASP A 183 -19.97 -10.73 15.96
C ASP A 183 -20.53 -12.17 16.05
N GLY A 184 -20.95 -12.64 17.23
CA GLY A 184 -21.47 -13.99 17.46
C GLY A 184 -20.36 -15.04 17.73
N ILE A 185 -19.16 -14.60 18.07
CA ILE A 185 -18.02 -15.48 18.36
C ILE A 185 -17.91 -15.73 19.86
N ALA A 186 -17.95 -17.00 20.30
CA ALA A 186 -17.74 -17.34 21.69
C ALA A 186 -16.26 -17.14 22.09
N VAL A 187 -16.08 -16.41 23.20
CA VAL A 187 -14.76 -16.21 23.82
C VAL A 187 -14.80 -16.87 25.21
N VAL A 188 -13.94 -17.85 25.42
CA VAL A 188 -13.81 -18.61 26.68
C VAL A 188 -12.37 -18.48 27.17
N ASP A 189 -12.20 -18.03 28.38
CA ASP A 189 -10.88 -17.83 29.02
C ASP A 189 -9.89 -17.04 28.14
N GLY A 190 -10.37 -15.97 27.48
CA GLY A 190 -9.56 -15.13 26.60
C GLY A 190 -9.17 -15.79 25.29
N ARG A 191 -9.88 -16.84 24.86
CA ARG A 191 -9.60 -17.61 23.63
C ARG A 191 -10.84 -17.79 22.77
N VAL A 192 -10.58 -17.92 21.47
CA VAL A 192 -11.55 -18.29 20.44
C VAL A 192 -11.20 -19.69 19.91
N ASP A 193 -12.19 -20.57 19.74
CA ASP A 193 -11.98 -21.87 19.10
C ASP A 193 -11.79 -21.69 17.58
N LEU A 194 -10.54 -21.86 17.13
CA LEU A 194 -10.17 -21.71 15.71
C LEU A 194 -10.77 -22.80 14.81
N LYS A 195 -11.21 -23.96 15.36
CA LYS A 195 -11.87 -24.98 14.56
C LYS A 195 -13.30 -24.57 14.17
N ILE A 196 -13.93 -23.74 14.99
CA ILE A 196 -15.30 -23.25 14.78
C ILE A 196 -15.28 -21.92 14.03
N TYR A 197 -14.46 -20.98 14.49
CA TYR A 197 -14.50 -19.58 14.06
C TYR A 197 -13.33 -19.17 13.13
N GLY A 198 -12.31 -20.00 12.96
CA GLY A 198 -11.19 -19.74 12.04
C GLY A 198 -11.61 -19.67 10.56
N ILE A 199 -10.87 -18.89 9.75
CA ILE A 199 -10.97 -18.87 8.29
C ILE A 199 -9.98 -19.88 7.68
#